data_ee53b7ccda1f067091df7af080349350
#
_entry.id   ee53b7ccda1f067091df7af080349350
#
_cell.length_a   1.000
_cell.length_b   1.000
_cell.length_c   1.000
_cell.angle_alpha   90.00
_cell.angle_beta   90.00
_cell.angle_gamma   90.00
#
_symmetry.space_group_name_H-M   'P 1'
#
loop_
_entity.id
_entity.type
_entity.pdbx_description
1 polymer ?
#
loop_
_entity_poly.entity_id
_entity_poly.type
_entity_poly.pdbx_seq_one_letter_code
_entity_poly.pdbx_strand_id
1 'polypeptide(L)'
;MTEATSTKKKRETQNPLKTFRVGAIAASVWKRQTPTGFEYLDFILSRSWKLKSGEKEGYSTSFFHNNEEALVEVIQQASAFILENTVPAVESS
;
A
#
# COMPACT_ATOMS: atom_id res chain seq x y z
N MET A 1 -25.35 -8.67 10.48
CA MET A 1 -24.89 -8.23 10.42
C MET A 1 -24.66 -7.67 10.34
N THR A 2 -24.82 -7.58 10.38
CA THR A 2 -24.38 -6.97 10.26
C THR A 2 -24.01 -6.41 10.33
N GLU A 3 -23.82 -6.39 10.33
CA GLU A 3 -23.18 -5.86 10.31
C GLU A 3 -22.66 -5.46 10.10
N ALA A 4 -22.61 -5.69 10.22
CA ALA A 4 -21.79 -5.24 10.00
C ALA A 4 -21.66 -5.07 9.26
N THR A 5 -22.00 -5.24 8.93
CA THR A 5 -21.73 -4.96 8.19
C THR A 5 -21.73 -4.20 7.79
N SER A 6 -22.15 -3.90 7.59
CA SER A 6 -22.24 -3.04 7.15
C SER A 6 -21.53 -2.12 7.11
N THR A 7 -21.46 -1.85 7.41
CA THR A 7 -20.66 -0.96 7.68
C THR A 7 -19.51 -1.09 6.96
N LYS A 8 -19.06 -1.88 6.78
CA LYS A 8 -17.97 -2.05 6.17
C LYS A 8 -18.06 -1.77 4.80
N LYS A 9 -19.10 -1.62 4.29
CA LYS A 9 -19.17 -1.48 2.99
C LYS A 9 -18.48 -0.34 2.51
N LYS A 10 -18.50 0.70 3.11
CA LYS A 10 -17.86 1.77 2.59
C LYS A 10 -16.48 1.51 2.64
N ARG A 11 -16.06 0.67 3.45
CA ARG A 11 -14.72 0.43 3.53
C ARG A 11 -14.25 -0.28 2.38
N GLU A 12 -15.05 -0.93 1.71
CA GLU A 12 -14.61 -1.66 0.65
C GLU A 12 -14.01 -0.84 -0.34
N THR A 13 -14.28 0.40 -0.40
CA THR A 13 -13.70 1.22 -1.41
C THR A 13 -12.31 1.57 -1.00
N GLN A 14 -11.85 1.04 0.09
CA GLN A 14 -10.54 1.35 0.56
C GLN A 14 -9.50 0.28 0.27
N ASN A 15 -9.65 -0.43 -0.79
CA ASN A 15 -8.67 -1.44 -1.12
C ASN A 15 -7.56 -0.84 -1.98
N PRO A 16 -6.32 -1.25 -1.80
CA PRO A 16 -5.23 -0.74 -2.60
C PRO A 16 -5.37 -1.24 -4.03
N LEU A 17 -4.84 -0.48 -4.98
CA LEU A 17 -4.88 -0.88 -6.36
C LEU A 17 -3.94 -2.03 -6.58
N LYS A 18 -2.83 -2.05 -5.88
CA LYS A 18 -1.83 -3.07 -6.07
C LYS A 18 -0.95 -3.15 -4.84
N THR A 19 -0.50 -4.34 -4.50
CA THR A 19 0.41 -4.50 -3.37
C THR A 19 1.61 -5.31 -3.86
N PHE A 20 2.80 -4.81 -3.55
CA PHE A 20 4.02 -5.50 -3.89
C PHE A 20 4.60 -5.99 -2.57
N ARG A 21 5.05 -7.22 -2.54
CA ARG A 21 5.52 -7.79 -1.29
C ARG A 21 6.82 -8.55 -1.48
N VAL A 22 7.74 -8.35 -0.56
CA VAL A 22 9.00 -9.07 -0.56
C VAL A 22 9.21 -9.49 0.88
N GLY A 23 9.03 -10.77 1.19
CA GLY A 23 9.15 -11.25 2.55
C GLY A 23 8.08 -10.62 3.42
N ALA A 24 8.49 -10.00 4.50
CA ALA A 24 7.56 -9.38 5.42
C ALA A 24 7.26 -7.94 5.05
N ILE A 25 7.90 -7.41 4.01
CA ILE A 25 7.74 -6.02 3.64
C ILE A 25 6.77 -5.90 2.48
N ALA A 26 5.91 -4.92 2.54
CA ALA A 26 4.94 -4.70 1.47
C ALA A 26 4.78 -3.23 1.17
N ALA A 27 4.48 -2.91 -0.08
CA ALA A 27 4.19 -1.55 -0.49
C ALA A 27 2.81 -1.63 -1.15
N SER A 28 1.85 -0.91 -0.62
CA SER A 28 0.50 -0.92 -1.12
C SER A 28 0.24 0.39 -1.85
N VAL A 29 -0.18 0.32 -3.09
CA VAL A 29 -0.41 1.51 -3.91
C VAL A 29 -1.88 1.86 -3.85
N TRP A 30 -2.17 3.11 -3.54
CA TRP A 30 -3.54 3.57 -3.38
C TRP A 30 -3.86 4.69 -4.36
N LYS A 31 -5.12 4.79 -4.69
CA LYS A 31 -5.57 5.86 -5.55
C LYS A 31 -6.20 6.88 -4.62
N ARG A 32 -5.77 8.12 -4.74
CA ARG A 32 -6.26 9.19 -3.89
C ARG A 32 -6.86 10.29 -4.75
N GLN A 33 -7.60 11.16 -4.11
CA GLN A 33 -8.22 12.23 -4.82
C GLN A 33 -8.17 13.46 -3.96
N THR A 34 -7.82 14.59 -4.54
CA THR A 34 -7.75 15.82 -3.80
C THR A 34 -9.16 16.38 -3.73
N PRO A 35 -9.40 17.36 -2.86
CA PRO A 35 -10.73 17.96 -2.76
C PRO A 35 -11.22 18.55 -4.05
N THR A 36 -10.31 18.91 -4.96
CA THR A 36 -10.72 19.49 -6.23
C THR A 36 -10.93 18.39 -7.27
N GLY A 37 -10.83 17.14 -6.88
CA GLY A 37 -11.08 16.06 -7.82
C GLY A 37 -9.89 15.55 -8.59
N PHE A 38 -8.72 16.06 -8.31
CA PHE A 38 -7.51 15.62 -9.00
C PHE A 38 -7.08 14.27 -8.42
N GLU A 39 -6.83 13.29 -9.26
CA GLU A 39 -6.44 11.97 -8.79
C GLU A 39 -4.94 11.76 -8.84
N TYR A 40 -4.42 11.04 -7.87
CA TYR A 40 -3.00 10.71 -7.86
C TYR A 40 -2.82 9.36 -7.16
N LEU A 41 -1.66 8.77 -7.30
CA LEU A 41 -1.36 7.49 -6.67
C LEU A 41 -0.24 7.69 -5.66
N ASP A 42 -0.32 6.96 -4.56
CA ASP A 42 0.77 6.99 -3.60
C ASP A 42 0.92 5.58 -3.09
N PHE A 43 1.91 5.32 -2.26
CA PHE A 43 2.07 3.99 -1.69
C PHE A 43 2.45 4.08 -0.23
N ILE A 44 2.09 3.05 0.51
CA ILE A 44 2.35 2.99 1.93
C ILE A 44 3.15 1.73 2.18
N LEU A 45 4.18 1.84 3.00
CA LEU A 45 5.03 0.70 3.31
C LEU A 45 4.59 0.10 4.64
N SER A 46 4.70 -1.21 4.75
CA SER A 46 4.37 -1.87 5.99
C SER A 46 5.21 -3.12 6.16
N ARG A 47 5.34 -3.59 7.39
CA ARG A 47 6.07 -4.81 7.69
C ARG A 47 5.12 -5.70 8.49
N SER A 48 4.93 -6.92 8.05
CA SER A 48 4.04 -7.81 8.76
C SER A 48 4.85 -8.51 9.85
N TRP A 49 4.20 -8.85 10.94
CA TRP A 49 4.85 -9.55 12.03
C TRP A 49 3.89 -10.57 12.61
N LYS A 50 4.44 -11.55 13.26
CA LYS A 50 3.63 -12.60 13.84
C LYS A 50 4.37 -13.15 15.04
N LEU A 51 3.65 -13.41 16.13
CA LEU A 51 4.27 -13.94 17.31
C LEU A 51 4.60 -15.40 17.03
N LYS A 52 5.64 -15.92 17.69
CA LYS A 52 6.00 -17.29 17.52
C LYS A 52 4.85 -18.23 17.75
N SER A 53 3.99 -17.91 18.66
CA SER A 53 2.89 -18.80 19.00
C SER A 53 1.84 -18.74 17.88
N GLY A 54 1.92 -17.77 17.02
CA GLY A 54 0.94 -17.62 15.97
C GLY A 54 -0.37 -17.03 16.45
N GLU A 55 -0.47 -16.69 17.73
CA GLU A 55 -1.68 -16.14 18.26
C GLU A 55 -1.95 -14.70 17.85
N LYS A 56 -0.95 -13.95 17.51
CA LYS A 56 -1.15 -12.60 17.11
C LYS A 56 -0.29 -12.24 15.91
N GLU A 57 -0.80 -11.41 15.05
CA GLU A 57 -0.05 -10.95 13.92
C GLU A 57 -0.58 -9.58 13.58
N GLY A 58 0.17 -8.82 12.87
CA GLY A 58 -0.24 -7.48 12.50
C GLY A 58 0.74 -6.82 11.59
N TYR A 59 0.61 -5.50 11.45
CA TYR A 59 1.47 -4.74 10.57
C TYR A 59 2.07 -3.59 11.34
N SER A 60 3.25 -3.20 10.92
CA SER A 60 3.96 -2.13 11.59
C SER A 60 4.59 -1.24 10.52
N THR A 61 4.82 0.02 10.85
CA THR A 61 5.49 0.92 9.94
C THR A 61 6.92 1.15 10.43
N SER A 62 7.38 0.33 11.39
CA SER A 62 8.74 0.41 11.86
C SER A 62 9.54 -0.66 11.13
N PHE A 63 10.74 -0.33 10.68
CA PHE A 63 11.53 -1.26 9.92
C PHE A 63 12.93 -1.41 10.54
N PHE A 64 13.55 -2.57 10.31
CA PHE A 64 14.87 -2.83 10.84
C PHE A 64 15.87 -2.74 9.70
N HIS A 65 17.15 -2.59 10.05
CA HIS A 65 18.14 -2.41 9.01
C HIS A 65 18.22 -3.61 8.06
N ASN A 66 17.84 -4.80 8.54
CA ASN A 66 17.91 -5.96 7.68
C ASN A 66 16.69 -6.04 6.75
N ASN A 67 15.80 -5.04 6.79
CA ASN A 67 14.68 -4.99 5.87
C ASN A 67 15.08 -4.15 4.66
N GLU A 68 16.26 -3.55 4.66
CA GLU A 68 16.68 -2.64 3.62
C GLU A 68 16.50 -3.16 2.20
N GLU A 69 17.00 -4.35 1.90
CA GLU A 69 16.90 -4.84 0.56
C GLU A 69 15.44 -5.00 0.12
N ALA A 70 14.62 -5.55 1.01
CA ALA A 70 13.21 -5.74 0.69
C ALA A 70 12.52 -4.39 0.50
N LEU A 71 12.88 -3.41 1.34
CA LEU A 71 12.28 -2.09 1.24
C LEU A 71 12.64 -1.47 -0.11
N VAL A 72 13.90 -1.55 -0.50
CA VAL A 72 14.32 -0.95 -1.75
C VAL A 72 13.57 -1.61 -2.91
N GLU A 73 13.44 -2.91 -2.87
CA GLU A 73 12.76 -3.61 -3.93
C GLU A 73 11.29 -3.25 -4.05
N VAL A 74 10.55 -3.24 -2.95
CA VAL A 74 9.13 -2.92 -3.04
C VAL A 74 8.93 -1.45 -3.41
N ILE A 75 9.85 -0.58 -2.97
CA ILE A 75 9.74 0.83 -3.30
C ILE A 75 9.94 1.00 -4.80
N GLN A 76 10.91 0.31 -5.38
CA GLN A 76 11.16 0.41 -6.80
C GLN A 76 9.98 -0.11 -7.59
N GLN A 77 9.38 -1.22 -7.15
CA GLN A 77 8.24 -1.79 -7.83
C GLN A 77 7.03 -0.86 -7.75
N ALA A 78 6.77 -0.32 -6.56
CA ALA A 78 5.62 0.55 -6.39
C ALA A 78 5.80 1.84 -7.19
N SER A 79 7.01 2.38 -7.18
CA SER A 79 7.28 3.61 -7.88
C SER A 79 7.13 3.41 -9.40
N ALA A 80 7.62 2.29 -9.90
CA ALA A 80 7.50 2.01 -11.33
C ALA A 80 6.03 1.83 -11.72
N PHE A 81 5.26 1.18 -10.86
CA PHE A 81 3.86 0.97 -11.13
C PHE A 81 3.12 2.31 -11.19
N ILE A 82 3.43 3.21 -10.26
CA ILE A 82 2.78 4.50 -10.24
C ILE A 82 3.17 5.30 -11.48
N LEU A 83 4.43 5.25 -11.85
CA LEU A 83 4.88 5.98 -13.01
C LEU A 83 4.18 5.45 -14.26
N GLU A 84 4.03 4.15 -14.40
CA GLU A 84 3.38 3.57 -15.55
C GLU A 84 1.89 3.86 -15.59
N ASN A 85 1.29 4.10 -14.47
CA ASN A 85 -0.15 4.33 -14.41
C ASN A 85 -0.55 5.78 -14.16
N THR A 86 0.41 6.69 -14.18
CA THR A 86 0.11 8.09 -14.00
C THR A 86 0.05 8.73 -15.37
N VAL A 87 -0.94 9.55 -15.57
CA VAL A 87 -1.07 10.22 -16.83
C VAL A 87 0.10 11.13 -17.02
N PRO A 88 0.84 10.95 -18.05
CA PRO A 88 2.01 11.73 -18.30
C PRO A 88 1.70 13.08 -18.86
N ALA A 89 0.59 13.55 -18.67
CA ALA A 89 0.28 14.80 -19.16
C ALA A 89 1.23 15.77 -18.71
N VAL A 90 1.70 15.52 -17.63
CA VAL A 90 2.62 16.34 -17.12
C VAL A 90 3.66 16.56 -17.95
N GLU A 91 4.20 15.60 -18.32
CA GLU A 91 5.30 15.76 -19.01
C GLU A 91 4.98 16.08 -20.28
N SER A 92 3.82 15.96 -20.56
CA SER A 92 3.53 16.22 -21.85
C SER A 92 3.85 17.60 -21.96
N SER A 93 4.05 18.09 -20.97
CA SER A 93 4.30 19.38 -21.18
C SER A 93 5.57 19.64 -21.42
#